data_1395db6de14952af41f0b7bec096b687
#
_entry.id   1395db6de14952af41f0b7bec096b687
#
_cell.length_a   1.000
_cell.length_b   1.000
_cell.length_c   1.000
_cell.angle_alpha   90.00
_cell.angle_beta   90.00
_cell.angle_gamma   90.00
#
_symmetry.space_group_name_H-M   'P 1'
#
loop_
_entity.id
_entity.type
_entity.pdbx_description
1 polymer ?
#
loop_
_entity_poly.entity_id
_entity_poly.type
_entity_poly.pdbx_seq_one_letter_code
_entity_poly.pdbx_strand_id
1 'polypeptide(L)'
;MFGRKIKKSEFSAFSDENVIAALDKSLAVISFTPDGHVLSANQNFLSTLGYNQNEIVGKHHAIFCEPHYVRSEQYKQFWADLEKGHFQSGTYTRINKAGERVYIQATYNPIMDAHGNILGVIKYAVDITIPTNKTREAINRTQAAISFNTHGIVIDVNQTFLDVMGYSEHQVLGQHHRMFCAPSYTSSPSYRKFWNDLARGQSQAGTFQRVRSDGATVHIRAAYNPDYDLNGNVIGVTKYASDITAEREMKMQSADIAASTAAAVEEMNASITEISRSLHITQENTQQLEISATGTKDVVKDLVSSSETMEKTVEFVYTIADQINLLALNAAVEAARAGEAGKGFAVVAGEVKNLANSATTFTQAIAKEIDTIKVINQKITGNMGGIIDRVTGLKDDTASIASAVTEQATVANDIAMRMSQLAEMVALDD
;
A
#
# COMPACT_ATOMS: atom_id res chain seq x y z
N MET A 1 -12.04 -53.65 25.10
CA MET A 1 -12.62 -54.98 25.39
C MET A 1 -14.12 -54.84 25.65
N PHE A 2 -14.94 -55.16 24.65
CA PHE A 2 -16.35 -55.62 24.82
C PHE A 2 -16.79 -56.09 23.42
N GLY A 3 -16.31 -57.27 23.06
CA GLY A 3 -16.84 -58.02 21.94
C GLY A 3 -18.10 -58.79 22.41
N ARG A 4 -19.26 -58.19 22.30
CA ARG A 4 -20.54 -58.90 22.47
C ARG A 4 -20.65 -59.87 21.28
N LYS A 5 -20.49 -61.18 21.46
CA LYS A 5 -20.82 -62.20 20.45
C LYS A 5 -22.32 -62.07 20.20
N ILE A 6 -22.72 -61.52 19.07
CA ILE A 6 -24.10 -61.46 18.61
C ILE A 6 -24.52 -62.92 18.32
N LYS A 7 -25.53 -63.43 19.00
CA LYS A 7 -26.06 -64.79 18.79
C LYS A 7 -26.73 -64.85 17.42
N LYS A 8 -26.53 -65.99 16.70
CA LYS A 8 -27.10 -66.25 15.40
C LYS A 8 -28.65 -66.09 15.36
N SER A 9 -29.33 -66.18 16.52
CA SER A 9 -30.78 -65.95 16.66
C SER A 9 -31.21 -64.45 16.63
N GLU A 10 -30.28 -63.50 16.80
CA GLU A 10 -30.60 -62.08 16.72
C GLU A 10 -30.62 -61.58 15.26
N PHE A 11 -29.98 -62.30 14.33
CA PHE A 11 -30.03 -62.02 12.88
C PHE A 11 -31.37 -62.43 12.22
N SER A 12 -32.17 -63.31 12.81
CA SER A 12 -33.49 -63.69 12.29
C SER A 12 -34.56 -62.60 12.44
N ALA A 13 -34.27 -61.52 13.17
CA ALA A 13 -35.16 -60.38 13.30
C ALA A 13 -35.13 -59.44 12.06
N PHE A 14 -34.12 -59.54 11.18
CA PHE A 14 -34.03 -58.79 9.94
C PHE A 14 -34.54 -59.63 8.79
N SER A 15 -35.88 -59.70 8.64
CA SER A 15 -36.46 -60.26 7.41
C SER A 15 -36.14 -59.35 6.22
N ASP A 16 -36.00 -59.90 5.02
CA ASP A 16 -35.78 -59.14 3.78
C ASP A 16 -36.84 -58.05 3.62
N GLU A 17 -38.08 -58.29 4.00
CA GLU A 17 -39.19 -57.35 3.99
C GLU A 17 -38.94 -56.15 4.92
N ASN A 18 -38.41 -56.40 6.14
CA ASN A 18 -38.14 -55.32 7.09
C ASN A 18 -36.96 -54.47 6.65
N VAL A 19 -35.95 -55.04 6.01
CA VAL A 19 -34.80 -54.31 5.44
C VAL A 19 -35.25 -53.44 4.27
N ILE A 20 -36.04 -53.99 3.37
CA ILE A 20 -36.62 -53.25 2.23
C ILE A 20 -37.51 -52.10 2.74
N ALA A 21 -38.39 -52.36 3.72
CA ALA A 21 -39.23 -51.34 4.30
C ALA A 21 -38.43 -50.20 5.01
N ALA A 22 -37.26 -50.51 5.59
CA ALA A 22 -36.40 -49.51 6.19
C ALA A 22 -35.69 -48.63 5.13
N LEU A 23 -35.23 -49.23 4.03
CA LEU A 23 -34.65 -48.50 2.90
C LEU A 23 -35.68 -47.60 2.22
N ASP A 24 -36.92 -48.13 2.07
CA ASP A 24 -38.03 -47.43 1.44
C ASP A 24 -38.46 -46.16 2.22
N LYS A 25 -38.27 -46.14 3.54
CA LYS A 25 -38.52 -44.96 4.38
C LYS A 25 -37.50 -43.84 4.21
N SER A 26 -36.26 -44.17 3.91
CA SER A 26 -35.13 -43.20 3.93
C SER A 26 -34.64 -42.79 2.55
N LEU A 27 -34.86 -43.62 1.51
CA LEU A 27 -34.37 -43.40 0.17
C LEU A 27 -35.50 -43.20 -0.83
N ALA A 28 -35.23 -42.41 -1.88
CA ALA A 28 -36.08 -42.37 -3.08
C ALA A 28 -35.79 -43.64 -3.90
N VAL A 29 -36.80 -44.51 -4.05
CA VAL A 29 -36.67 -45.80 -4.72
C VAL A 29 -37.59 -45.87 -5.94
N ILE A 30 -37.04 -46.36 -7.05
CA ILE A 30 -37.82 -46.62 -8.28
C ILE A 30 -37.25 -47.84 -8.98
N SER A 31 -38.12 -48.66 -9.56
CA SER A 31 -37.75 -49.84 -10.33
C SER A 31 -38.15 -49.70 -11.80
N PHE A 32 -37.39 -50.35 -12.65
CA PHE A 32 -37.55 -50.33 -14.10
C PHE A 32 -37.44 -51.73 -14.69
N THR A 33 -38.09 -51.93 -15.83
CA THR A 33 -37.78 -53.05 -16.73
C THR A 33 -36.33 -52.97 -17.23
N PRO A 34 -35.73 -54.05 -17.76
CA PRO A 34 -34.38 -54.01 -18.30
C PRO A 34 -34.15 -52.91 -19.35
N ASP A 35 -35.17 -52.61 -20.14
CA ASP A 35 -35.16 -51.56 -21.18
C ASP A 35 -35.56 -50.15 -20.67
N GLY A 36 -35.66 -49.96 -19.34
CA GLY A 36 -35.79 -48.66 -18.71
C GLY A 36 -37.20 -48.11 -18.52
N HIS A 37 -38.28 -48.94 -18.68
CA HIS A 37 -39.62 -48.49 -18.36
C HIS A 37 -39.93 -48.65 -16.87
N VAL A 38 -40.60 -47.67 -16.29
CA VAL A 38 -40.94 -47.62 -14.86
C VAL A 38 -41.93 -48.71 -14.49
N LEU A 39 -41.58 -49.54 -13.50
CA LEU A 39 -42.44 -50.55 -12.90
C LEU A 39 -43.15 -50.02 -11.65
N SER A 40 -42.39 -49.42 -10.74
CA SER A 40 -42.92 -48.87 -9.49
C SER A 40 -42.00 -47.77 -8.94
N ALA A 41 -42.52 -46.90 -8.10
CA ALA A 41 -41.75 -45.90 -7.36
C ALA A 41 -42.37 -45.72 -5.97
N ASN A 42 -41.49 -45.44 -4.96
CA ASN A 42 -41.99 -45.12 -3.64
C ASN A 42 -42.35 -43.63 -3.50
N GLN A 43 -43.02 -43.32 -2.37
CA GLN A 43 -43.48 -41.96 -2.11
C GLN A 43 -42.31 -40.92 -2.07
N ASN A 44 -41.12 -41.31 -1.58
CA ASN A 44 -39.98 -40.42 -1.54
C ASN A 44 -39.53 -40.02 -2.97
N PHE A 45 -39.47 -40.99 -3.91
CA PHE A 45 -39.14 -40.69 -5.29
C PHE A 45 -40.21 -39.81 -5.96
N LEU A 46 -41.48 -40.14 -5.74
CA LEU A 46 -42.62 -39.37 -6.29
C LEU A 46 -42.59 -37.92 -5.78
N SER A 47 -42.37 -37.73 -4.48
CA SER A 47 -42.29 -36.40 -3.87
C SER A 47 -41.08 -35.60 -4.36
N THR A 48 -39.91 -36.25 -4.49
CA THR A 48 -38.67 -35.59 -4.97
C THR A 48 -38.81 -35.09 -6.41
N LEU A 49 -39.48 -35.85 -7.29
CA LEU A 49 -39.61 -35.43 -8.68
C LEU A 49 -40.98 -34.83 -9.03
N GLY A 50 -41.91 -34.73 -8.06
CA GLY A 50 -43.21 -34.05 -8.21
C GLY A 50 -44.20 -34.79 -9.10
N TYR A 51 -44.07 -36.12 -9.24
CA TYR A 51 -44.98 -36.95 -10.03
C TYR A 51 -45.91 -37.80 -9.16
N ASN A 52 -47.02 -38.22 -9.73
CA ASN A 52 -47.86 -39.28 -9.17
C ASN A 52 -47.48 -40.60 -9.84
N GLN A 53 -47.74 -41.73 -9.16
CA GLN A 53 -47.39 -43.06 -9.65
C GLN A 53 -48.03 -43.39 -11.02
N ASN A 54 -49.28 -43.07 -11.22
CA ASN A 54 -50.00 -43.30 -12.47
C ASN A 54 -49.48 -42.48 -13.66
N GLU A 55 -48.72 -41.43 -13.41
CA GLU A 55 -48.15 -40.59 -14.47
C GLU A 55 -46.83 -41.16 -15.00
N ILE A 56 -46.12 -41.99 -14.20
CA ILE A 56 -44.80 -42.47 -14.54
C ILE A 56 -44.72 -43.97 -14.83
N VAL A 57 -45.58 -44.79 -14.26
CA VAL A 57 -45.61 -46.24 -14.52
C VAL A 57 -45.80 -46.52 -16.03
N GLY A 58 -44.94 -47.36 -16.58
CA GLY A 58 -44.90 -47.68 -18.01
C GLY A 58 -44.23 -46.60 -18.89
N LYS A 59 -43.83 -45.45 -18.32
CA LYS A 59 -43.01 -44.45 -19.04
C LYS A 59 -41.54 -44.82 -18.96
N HIS A 60 -40.80 -44.47 -20.02
CA HIS A 60 -39.35 -44.68 -20.02
C HIS A 60 -38.62 -43.68 -19.12
N HIS A 61 -37.54 -44.08 -18.47
CA HIS A 61 -36.67 -43.27 -17.60
C HIS A 61 -36.27 -41.90 -18.20
N ALA A 62 -36.26 -41.78 -19.53
CA ALA A 62 -35.95 -40.55 -20.26
C ALA A 62 -36.79 -39.33 -19.82
N ILE A 63 -38.04 -39.55 -19.29
CA ILE A 63 -38.89 -38.45 -18.81
C ILE A 63 -38.29 -37.65 -17.65
N PHE A 64 -37.35 -38.25 -16.91
CA PHE A 64 -36.64 -37.63 -15.79
C PHE A 64 -35.32 -37.00 -16.20
N CYS A 65 -34.97 -36.99 -17.48
CA CYS A 65 -33.66 -36.58 -17.97
C CYS A 65 -33.79 -35.39 -18.92
N GLU A 66 -32.71 -34.57 -18.97
CA GLU A 66 -32.63 -33.49 -19.94
C GLU A 66 -32.59 -34.06 -21.39
N PRO A 67 -33.28 -33.43 -22.35
CA PRO A 67 -33.38 -33.95 -23.72
C PRO A 67 -32.05 -34.17 -24.43
N HIS A 68 -31.04 -33.33 -24.14
CA HIS A 68 -29.70 -33.47 -24.74
C HIS A 68 -28.96 -34.71 -24.21
N TYR A 69 -29.12 -35.03 -22.89
CA TYR A 69 -28.53 -36.20 -22.28
C TYR A 69 -29.18 -37.50 -22.84
N VAL A 70 -30.49 -37.53 -22.99
CA VAL A 70 -31.20 -38.69 -23.58
C VAL A 70 -30.71 -39.03 -24.98
N ARG A 71 -30.29 -38.04 -25.78
CA ARG A 71 -29.79 -38.22 -27.15
C ARG A 71 -28.29 -38.59 -27.20
N SER A 72 -27.60 -38.55 -26.07
CA SER A 72 -26.14 -38.80 -26.03
C SER A 72 -25.83 -40.30 -26.11
N GLU A 73 -24.62 -40.62 -26.63
CA GLU A 73 -24.09 -41.98 -26.58
C GLU A 73 -23.89 -42.46 -25.12
N GLN A 74 -23.63 -41.54 -24.20
CA GLN A 74 -23.50 -41.83 -22.78
C GLN A 74 -24.78 -42.41 -22.18
N TYR A 75 -25.94 -41.90 -22.56
CA TYR A 75 -27.23 -42.41 -22.10
C TYR A 75 -27.56 -43.83 -22.67
N LYS A 76 -27.19 -44.07 -23.92
CA LYS A 76 -27.32 -45.41 -24.53
C LYS A 76 -26.41 -46.41 -23.84
N GLN A 77 -25.14 -46.05 -23.61
CA GLN A 77 -24.18 -46.89 -22.93
C GLN A 77 -24.58 -47.19 -21.49
N PHE A 78 -25.15 -46.18 -20.76
CA PHE A 78 -25.70 -46.33 -19.41
C PHE A 78 -26.71 -47.49 -19.30
N TRP A 79 -27.68 -47.56 -20.21
CA TRP A 79 -28.68 -48.66 -20.23
C TRP A 79 -28.09 -49.98 -20.73
N ALA A 80 -27.20 -49.93 -21.73
CA ALA A 80 -26.51 -51.13 -22.20
C ALA A 80 -25.64 -51.81 -21.14
N ASP A 81 -25.03 -51.03 -20.23
CA ASP A 81 -24.25 -51.56 -19.12
C ASP A 81 -25.16 -52.20 -18.06
N LEU A 82 -26.29 -51.59 -17.75
CA LEU A 82 -27.29 -52.13 -16.84
C LEU A 82 -27.88 -53.47 -17.37
N GLU A 83 -28.15 -53.57 -18.68
CA GLU A 83 -28.57 -54.82 -19.34
C GLU A 83 -27.52 -55.94 -19.27
N LYS A 84 -26.22 -55.58 -19.17
CA LYS A 84 -25.13 -56.55 -18.97
C LYS A 84 -24.88 -56.93 -17.50
N GLY A 85 -25.69 -56.37 -16.59
CA GLY A 85 -25.56 -56.64 -15.16
C GLY A 85 -24.57 -55.74 -14.42
N HIS A 86 -24.06 -54.70 -15.06
CA HIS A 86 -23.17 -53.71 -14.42
C HIS A 86 -24.00 -52.62 -13.74
N PHE A 87 -23.81 -52.45 -12.42
CA PHE A 87 -24.45 -51.36 -11.70
C PHE A 87 -23.85 -49.99 -12.08
N GLN A 88 -24.66 -48.95 -11.93
CA GLN A 88 -24.22 -47.58 -12.20
C GLN A 88 -24.41 -46.73 -10.94
N SER A 89 -23.37 -46.03 -10.47
CA SER A 89 -23.44 -45.20 -9.27
C SER A 89 -22.81 -43.83 -9.54
N GLY A 90 -23.45 -42.76 -9.05
CA GLY A 90 -22.92 -41.41 -9.22
C GLY A 90 -23.90 -40.32 -8.83
N THR A 91 -23.53 -39.09 -9.13
CA THR A 91 -24.39 -37.91 -9.03
C THR A 91 -25.05 -37.66 -10.40
N TYR A 92 -26.32 -37.49 -10.41
CA TYR A 92 -27.09 -37.30 -11.64
C TYR A 92 -27.98 -36.06 -11.55
N THR A 93 -28.06 -35.32 -12.64
CA THR A 93 -29.08 -34.29 -12.81
C THR A 93 -30.35 -34.93 -13.38
N ARG A 94 -31.49 -34.66 -12.78
CA ARG A 94 -32.79 -35.07 -13.25
C ARG A 94 -33.70 -33.86 -13.37
N ILE A 95 -34.77 -34.00 -14.13
CA ILE A 95 -35.78 -32.97 -14.33
C ILE A 95 -37.05 -33.41 -13.63
N ASN A 96 -37.59 -32.57 -12.76
CA ASN A 96 -38.88 -32.82 -12.10
C ASN A 96 -40.05 -32.45 -13.04
N LYS A 97 -41.29 -32.71 -12.59
CA LYS A 97 -42.51 -32.43 -13.35
C LYS A 97 -42.67 -30.94 -13.69
N ALA A 98 -42.16 -30.04 -12.88
CA ALA A 98 -42.17 -28.58 -13.12
C ALA A 98 -41.11 -28.12 -14.13
N GLY A 99 -40.22 -29.02 -14.59
CA GLY A 99 -39.12 -28.68 -15.48
C GLY A 99 -37.83 -28.19 -14.75
N GLU A 100 -37.78 -28.28 -13.43
CA GLU A 100 -36.66 -27.85 -12.61
C GLU A 100 -35.63 -28.96 -12.45
N ARG A 101 -34.38 -28.59 -12.32
CA ARG A 101 -33.26 -29.51 -12.06
C ARG A 101 -33.26 -30.03 -10.63
N VAL A 102 -33.23 -31.34 -10.48
CA VAL A 102 -33.05 -32.06 -9.22
C VAL A 102 -31.71 -32.80 -9.26
N TYR A 103 -30.85 -32.54 -8.29
CA TYR A 103 -29.57 -33.23 -8.16
C TYR A 103 -29.71 -34.40 -7.20
N ILE A 104 -29.37 -35.59 -7.68
CA ILE A 104 -29.51 -36.84 -6.90
C ILE A 104 -28.18 -37.59 -6.87
N GLN A 105 -27.81 -38.09 -5.70
CA GLN A 105 -26.83 -39.15 -5.61
C GLN A 105 -27.55 -40.47 -5.68
N ALA A 106 -27.26 -41.32 -6.68
CA ALA A 106 -28.02 -42.51 -6.93
C ALA A 106 -27.16 -43.69 -7.37
N THR A 107 -27.68 -44.91 -7.08
CA THR A 107 -27.15 -46.17 -7.58
C THR A 107 -28.26 -46.94 -8.28
N TYR A 108 -28.02 -47.36 -9.51
CA TYR A 108 -28.91 -48.22 -10.32
C TYR A 108 -28.31 -49.63 -10.31
N ASN A 109 -29.11 -50.60 -9.82
CA ASN A 109 -28.64 -51.96 -9.57
C ASN A 109 -29.51 -52.93 -10.40
N PRO A 110 -28.92 -53.69 -11.33
CA PRO A 110 -29.62 -54.76 -12.02
C PRO A 110 -30.05 -55.85 -11.03
N ILE A 111 -31.31 -56.28 -11.15
CA ILE A 111 -31.88 -57.44 -10.43
C ILE A 111 -31.78 -58.62 -11.35
N MET A 112 -31.17 -59.73 -10.89
CA MET A 112 -30.92 -60.92 -11.69
C MET A 112 -31.69 -62.11 -11.11
N ASP A 113 -32.07 -63.03 -11.98
CA ASP A 113 -32.56 -64.37 -11.56
C ASP A 113 -31.41 -65.29 -11.23
N ALA A 114 -31.69 -66.52 -10.79
CA ALA A 114 -30.71 -67.53 -10.46
C ALA A 114 -29.86 -68.01 -11.68
N HIS A 115 -30.28 -67.68 -12.89
CA HIS A 115 -29.57 -68.01 -14.15
C HIS A 115 -28.78 -66.86 -14.71
N GLY A 116 -28.79 -65.69 -14.01
CA GLY A 116 -28.06 -64.48 -14.43
C GLY A 116 -28.83 -63.61 -15.44
N ASN A 117 -30.11 -63.88 -15.71
CA ASN A 117 -30.90 -63.03 -16.57
C ASN A 117 -31.36 -61.77 -15.83
N ILE A 118 -31.32 -60.62 -16.46
CA ILE A 118 -31.73 -59.36 -15.87
C ILE A 118 -33.26 -59.29 -15.83
N LEU A 119 -33.82 -59.27 -14.65
CA LEU A 119 -35.30 -59.13 -14.42
C LEU A 119 -35.76 -57.67 -14.43
N GLY A 120 -34.87 -56.76 -14.09
CA GLY A 120 -35.15 -55.34 -14.00
C GLY A 120 -33.99 -54.57 -13.36
N VAL A 121 -34.22 -53.28 -13.13
CA VAL A 121 -33.24 -52.39 -12.47
C VAL A 121 -33.91 -51.69 -11.31
N ILE A 122 -33.32 -51.74 -10.12
CA ILE A 122 -33.75 -50.96 -8.97
C ILE A 122 -32.79 -49.82 -8.73
N LYS A 123 -33.30 -48.59 -8.52
CA LYS A 123 -32.56 -47.40 -8.23
C LYS A 123 -32.85 -46.95 -6.82
N TYR A 124 -31.77 -46.68 -6.08
CA TYR A 124 -31.81 -45.98 -4.81
C TYR A 124 -31.19 -44.61 -4.98
N ALA A 125 -31.82 -43.55 -4.44
CA ALA A 125 -31.36 -42.20 -4.60
C ALA A 125 -31.58 -41.37 -3.33
N VAL A 126 -30.67 -40.40 -3.13
CA VAL A 126 -30.79 -39.33 -2.14
C VAL A 126 -30.84 -38.00 -2.90
N ASP A 127 -31.81 -37.18 -2.54
CA ASP A 127 -31.91 -35.81 -3.06
C ASP A 127 -30.83 -34.92 -2.40
N ILE A 128 -29.94 -34.39 -3.21
CA ILE A 128 -28.87 -33.46 -2.81
C ILE A 128 -29.06 -32.06 -3.40
N THR A 129 -30.28 -31.72 -3.86
CA THR A 129 -30.57 -30.45 -4.55
C THR A 129 -30.31 -29.25 -3.63
N ILE A 130 -30.81 -29.29 -2.38
CA ILE A 130 -30.65 -28.19 -1.43
C ILE A 130 -29.17 -27.92 -1.11
N PRO A 131 -28.33 -28.90 -0.68
CA PRO A 131 -26.93 -28.65 -0.42
C PRO A 131 -26.18 -28.21 -1.67
N THR A 132 -26.46 -28.79 -2.83
CA THR A 132 -25.84 -28.43 -4.10
C THR A 132 -26.17 -26.99 -4.50
N ASN A 133 -27.44 -26.61 -4.42
CA ASN A 133 -27.88 -25.25 -4.73
C ASN A 133 -27.30 -24.22 -3.75
N LYS A 134 -27.28 -24.52 -2.43
CA LYS A 134 -26.66 -23.63 -1.43
C LYS A 134 -25.18 -23.39 -1.69
N THR A 135 -24.44 -24.43 -2.03
CA THR A 135 -23.02 -24.33 -2.38
C THR A 135 -22.86 -23.49 -3.65
N ARG A 136 -23.66 -23.77 -4.68
CA ARG A 136 -23.63 -22.99 -5.94
C ARG A 136 -24.01 -21.52 -5.72
N GLU A 137 -25.02 -21.24 -4.90
CA GLU A 137 -25.40 -19.87 -4.53
C GLU A 137 -24.29 -19.14 -3.77
N ALA A 138 -23.62 -19.81 -2.83
CA ALA A 138 -22.50 -19.22 -2.10
C ALA A 138 -21.35 -18.85 -3.04
N ILE A 139 -20.98 -19.75 -3.95
CA ILE A 139 -19.98 -19.48 -4.99
C ILE A 139 -20.45 -18.34 -5.91
N ASN A 140 -21.69 -18.39 -6.37
CA ASN A 140 -22.26 -17.39 -7.28
C ASN A 140 -22.31 -15.97 -6.68
N ARG A 141 -22.37 -15.84 -5.35
CA ARG A 141 -22.32 -14.53 -4.67
C ARG A 141 -20.93 -13.94 -4.55
N THR A 142 -19.91 -14.78 -4.55
CA THR A 142 -18.55 -14.38 -4.18
C THR A 142 -17.55 -14.47 -5.33
N GLN A 143 -17.81 -15.32 -6.33
CA GLN A 143 -16.90 -15.57 -7.44
C GLN A 143 -17.61 -15.47 -8.79
N ALA A 144 -16.94 -14.87 -9.76
CA ALA A 144 -17.33 -14.94 -11.15
C ALA A 144 -17.11 -16.37 -11.67
N ALA A 145 -18.20 -17.05 -12.10
CA ALA A 145 -18.14 -18.42 -12.59
C ALA A 145 -18.68 -18.51 -14.02
N ILE A 146 -17.99 -19.27 -14.85
CA ILE A 146 -18.37 -19.54 -16.23
C ILE A 146 -17.90 -20.92 -16.64
N SER A 147 -18.74 -21.68 -17.33
CA SER A 147 -18.45 -23.03 -17.79
C SER A 147 -18.40 -23.10 -19.33
N PHE A 148 -17.51 -23.92 -19.81
CA PHE A 148 -17.28 -24.13 -21.23
C PHE A 148 -17.35 -25.62 -21.57
N ASN A 149 -17.69 -25.94 -22.82
CA ASN A 149 -17.43 -27.28 -23.34
C ASN A 149 -15.93 -27.46 -23.64
N THR A 150 -15.52 -28.65 -24.03
CA THR A 150 -14.12 -28.98 -24.37
C THR A 150 -13.54 -28.17 -25.54
N HIS A 151 -14.38 -27.50 -26.31
CA HIS A 151 -13.99 -26.62 -27.42
C HIS A 151 -13.95 -25.13 -27.02
N GLY A 152 -14.14 -24.81 -25.74
CA GLY A 152 -14.13 -23.44 -25.24
C GLY A 152 -15.37 -22.62 -25.54
N ILE A 153 -16.48 -23.26 -25.89
CA ILE A 153 -17.79 -22.60 -26.06
C ILE A 153 -18.48 -22.50 -24.71
N VAL A 154 -19.00 -21.33 -24.39
CA VAL A 154 -19.71 -21.04 -23.14
C VAL A 154 -21.03 -21.82 -23.09
N ILE A 155 -21.21 -22.59 -22.02
CA ILE A 155 -22.43 -23.40 -21.77
C ILE A 155 -23.20 -22.94 -20.53
N ASP A 156 -22.55 -22.28 -19.57
CA ASP A 156 -23.18 -21.74 -18.36
C ASP A 156 -22.40 -20.55 -17.85
N VAL A 157 -23.05 -19.57 -17.20
CA VAL A 157 -22.43 -18.36 -16.67
C VAL A 157 -23.28 -17.83 -15.51
N ASN A 158 -22.61 -17.33 -14.45
CA ASN A 158 -23.32 -16.69 -13.35
C ASN A 158 -23.38 -15.15 -13.49
N GLN A 159 -24.27 -14.54 -12.74
CA GLN A 159 -24.46 -13.08 -12.77
C GLN A 159 -23.19 -12.33 -12.39
N THR A 160 -22.44 -12.79 -11.38
CA THR A 160 -21.17 -12.18 -10.95
C THR A 160 -20.16 -12.10 -12.10
N PHE A 161 -20.06 -13.13 -12.95
CA PHE A 161 -19.21 -13.08 -14.14
C PHE A 161 -19.71 -12.05 -15.16
N LEU A 162 -21.02 -12.00 -15.38
CA LEU A 162 -21.64 -11.04 -16.31
C LEU A 162 -21.39 -9.60 -15.84
N ASP A 163 -21.53 -9.33 -14.55
CA ASP A 163 -21.29 -8.01 -13.96
C ASP A 163 -19.82 -7.59 -14.09
N VAL A 164 -18.87 -8.49 -13.78
CA VAL A 164 -17.43 -8.25 -13.90
C VAL A 164 -17.03 -7.96 -15.36
N MET A 165 -17.60 -8.71 -16.31
CA MET A 165 -17.23 -8.60 -17.71
C MET A 165 -18.07 -7.61 -18.52
N GLY A 166 -19.20 -7.13 -17.95
CA GLY A 166 -20.08 -6.15 -18.57
C GLY A 166 -20.94 -6.70 -19.72
N TYR A 167 -21.17 -8.01 -19.75
CA TYR A 167 -22.00 -8.66 -20.76
C TYR A 167 -23.36 -9.08 -20.19
N SER A 168 -24.34 -9.25 -21.07
CA SER A 168 -25.58 -9.97 -20.76
C SER A 168 -25.45 -11.46 -21.11
N GLU A 169 -26.24 -12.31 -20.46
CA GLU A 169 -26.18 -13.76 -20.65
C GLU A 169 -26.33 -14.18 -22.12
N HIS A 170 -27.32 -13.60 -22.85
CA HIS A 170 -27.57 -13.90 -24.25
C HIS A 170 -26.43 -13.53 -25.20
N GLN A 171 -25.54 -12.59 -24.81
CA GLN A 171 -24.36 -12.23 -25.59
C GLN A 171 -23.21 -13.22 -25.39
N VAL A 172 -23.23 -13.98 -24.31
CA VAL A 172 -22.14 -14.86 -23.86
C VAL A 172 -22.41 -16.33 -24.16
N LEU A 173 -23.62 -16.80 -23.92
CA LEU A 173 -23.99 -18.20 -24.15
C LEU A 173 -23.79 -18.59 -25.63
N GLY A 174 -23.14 -19.74 -25.84
CA GLY A 174 -22.79 -20.24 -27.17
C GLY A 174 -21.61 -19.56 -27.85
N GLN A 175 -21.04 -18.52 -27.24
CA GLN A 175 -19.84 -17.84 -27.75
C GLN A 175 -18.57 -18.55 -27.27
N HIS A 176 -17.50 -18.34 -28.02
CA HIS A 176 -16.21 -18.93 -27.65
C HIS A 176 -15.45 -18.01 -26.67
N HIS A 177 -14.75 -18.61 -25.70
CA HIS A 177 -13.90 -17.94 -24.69
C HIS A 177 -13.01 -16.80 -25.26
N ARG A 178 -12.61 -16.90 -26.51
CA ARG A 178 -11.77 -15.87 -27.18
C ARG A 178 -12.36 -14.46 -27.12
N MET A 179 -13.68 -14.33 -26.99
CA MET A 179 -14.33 -13.01 -26.90
C MET A 179 -13.89 -12.18 -25.69
N PHE A 180 -13.42 -12.85 -24.63
CA PHE A 180 -12.92 -12.20 -23.41
C PHE A 180 -11.40 -11.93 -23.45
N CYS A 181 -10.74 -12.17 -24.56
CA CYS A 181 -9.27 -12.12 -24.65
C CYS A 181 -8.82 -11.13 -25.73
N ALA A 182 -7.66 -10.51 -25.52
CA ALA A 182 -7.03 -9.70 -26.54
C ALA A 182 -6.72 -10.52 -27.81
N PRO A 183 -6.89 -9.98 -29.03
CA PRO A 183 -6.61 -10.69 -30.28
C PRO A 183 -5.17 -11.23 -30.40
N SER A 184 -4.20 -10.49 -29.85
CA SER A 184 -2.79 -10.92 -29.79
C SER A 184 -2.60 -12.22 -29.01
N TYR A 185 -3.33 -12.38 -27.89
CA TYR A 185 -3.27 -13.61 -27.11
C TYR A 185 -3.98 -14.76 -27.81
N THR A 186 -5.18 -14.55 -28.37
CA THR A 186 -5.97 -15.62 -28.98
C THR A 186 -5.33 -16.21 -30.26
N SER A 187 -4.48 -15.47 -30.93
CA SER A 187 -3.68 -15.94 -32.09
C SER A 187 -2.39 -16.66 -31.69
N SER A 188 -1.99 -16.60 -30.42
CA SER A 188 -0.72 -17.14 -29.93
C SER A 188 -0.71 -18.68 -29.82
N PRO A 189 0.47 -19.31 -29.89
CA PRO A 189 0.63 -20.74 -29.58
C PRO A 189 0.24 -21.07 -28.12
N SER A 190 0.46 -20.14 -27.18
CA SER A 190 0.11 -20.30 -25.77
C SER A 190 -1.39 -20.45 -25.55
N TYR A 191 -2.24 -19.74 -26.29
CA TYR A 191 -3.69 -19.90 -26.23
C TYR A 191 -4.15 -21.29 -26.69
N ARG A 192 -3.54 -21.81 -27.76
CA ARG A 192 -3.84 -23.18 -28.22
C ARG A 192 -3.39 -24.23 -27.22
N LYS A 193 -2.19 -24.05 -26.65
CA LYS A 193 -1.67 -24.93 -25.59
C LYS A 193 -2.59 -24.92 -24.37
N PHE A 194 -3.04 -23.75 -23.92
CA PHE A 194 -3.96 -23.57 -22.80
C PHE A 194 -5.22 -24.46 -22.93
N TRP A 195 -5.91 -24.41 -24.07
CA TRP A 195 -7.11 -25.22 -24.30
C TRP A 195 -6.79 -26.71 -24.48
N ASN A 196 -5.66 -27.05 -25.10
CA ASN A 196 -5.21 -28.45 -25.21
C ASN A 196 -4.91 -29.08 -23.86
N ASP A 197 -4.28 -28.33 -22.93
CA ASP A 197 -3.97 -28.79 -21.59
C ASP A 197 -5.26 -29.02 -20.79
N LEU A 198 -6.22 -28.11 -20.85
CA LEU A 198 -7.54 -28.24 -20.23
C LEU A 198 -8.30 -29.47 -20.76
N ALA A 199 -8.31 -29.68 -22.08
CA ALA A 199 -8.94 -30.83 -22.69
C ALA A 199 -8.30 -32.18 -22.30
N ARG A 200 -7.03 -32.16 -21.83
CA ARG A 200 -6.32 -33.32 -21.28
C ARG A 200 -6.49 -33.49 -19.76
N GLY A 201 -7.32 -32.66 -19.14
CA GLY A 201 -7.54 -32.71 -17.70
C GLY A 201 -6.55 -31.94 -16.84
N GLN A 202 -5.72 -31.06 -17.44
CA GLN A 202 -4.77 -30.23 -16.70
C GLN A 202 -5.40 -28.89 -16.35
N SER A 203 -5.64 -28.65 -15.07
CA SER A 203 -6.14 -27.36 -14.57
C SER A 203 -5.13 -26.23 -14.85
N GLN A 204 -5.66 -25.03 -15.07
CA GLN A 204 -4.86 -23.82 -15.29
C GLN A 204 -5.28 -22.77 -14.25
N ALA A 205 -4.33 -22.26 -13.47
CA ALA A 205 -4.59 -21.23 -12.49
C ALA A 205 -3.53 -20.11 -12.57
N GLY A 206 -3.94 -18.90 -12.26
CA GLY A 206 -3.06 -17.72 -12.28
C GLY A 206 -3.81 -16.42 -12.45
N THR A 207 -3.05 -15.37 -12.74
CA THR A 207 -3.57 -14.05 -13.07
C THR A 207 -3.67 -13.90 -14.58
N PHE A 208 -4.81 -13.44 -15.05
CA PHE A 208 -5.09 -13.29 -16.47
C PHE A 208 -5.63 -11.90 -16.77
N GLN A 209 -5.19 -11.35 -17.88
CA GLN A 209 -5.77 -10.15 -18.47
C GLN A 209 -6.93 -10.52 -19.38
N ARG A 210 -8.08 -9.87 -19.22
CA ARG A 210 -9.28 -10.08 -20.04
C ARG A 210 -9.82 -8.75 -20.53
N VAL A 211 -10.71 -8.81 -21.52
CA VAL A 211 -11.34 -7.64 -22.16
C VAL A 211 -12.83 -7.68 -21.86
N ARG A 212 -13.37 -6.61 -21.30
CA ARG A 212 -14.79 -6.38 -21.04
C ARG A 212 -15.55 -6.04 -22.31
N SER A 213 -16.88 -5.99 -22.22
CA SER A 213 -17.77 -5.63 -23.32
C SER A 213 -17.55 -4.21 -23.86
N ASP A 214 -17.09 -3.28 -23.01
CA ASP A 214 -16.76 -1.89 -23.35
C ASP A 214 -15.33 -1.72 -23.90
N GLY A 215 -14.58 -2.82 -24.02
CA GLY A 215 -13.17 -2.82 -24.46
C GLY A 215 -12.16 -2.55 -23.34
N ALA A 216 -12.60 -2.27 -22.11
CA ALA A 216 -11.70 -2.06 -20.99
C ALA A 216 -10.99 -3.35 -20.59
N THR A 217 -9.75 -3.21 -20.11
CA THR A 217 -8.99 -4.32 -19.57
C THR A 217 -9.40 -4.60 -18.13
N VAL A 218 -9.62 -5.88 -17.81
CA VAL A 218 -9.82 -6.38 -16.45
C VAL A 218 -8.76 -7.40 -16.10
N HIS A 219 -8.20 -7.30 -14.91
CA HIS A 219 -7.29 -8.28 -14.36
C HIS A 219 -8.04 -9.23 -13.44
N ILE A 220 -7.96 -10.52 -13.73
CA ILE A 220 -8.65 -11.53 -12.94
C ILE A 220 -7.66 -12.55 -12.40
N ARG A 221 -7.84 -12.96 -11.14
CA ARG A 221 -7.22 -14.18 -10.60
C ARG A 221 -8.21 -15.30 -10.82
N ALA A 222 -7.82 -16.32 -11.57
CA ALA A 222 -8.75 -17.36 -12.00
C ALA A 222 -8.13 -18.76 -11.99
N ALA A 223 -9.02 -19.76 -11.77
CA ALA A 223 -8.71 -21.17 -11.94
C ALA A 223 -9.70 -21.77 -12.94
N TYR A 224 -9.17 -22.44 -13.95
CA TYR A 224 -9.91 -23.22 -14.94
C TYR A 224 -9.76 -24.69 -14.60
N ASN A 225 -10.86 -25.37 -14.29
CA ASN A 225 -10.87 -26.74 -13.82
C ASN A 225 -11.62 -27.59 -14.84
N PRO A 226 -11.00 -28.67 -15.36
CA PRO A 226 -11.71 -29.63 -16.20
C PRO A 226 -12.82 -30.33 -15.42
N ASP A 227 -13.98 -30.45 -16.04
CA ASP A 227 -15.12 -31.20 -15.53
C ASP A 227 -15.11 -32.60 -16.13
N TYR A 228 -15.39 -33.63 -15.32
CA TYR A 228 -15.27 -35.02 -15.73
C TYR A 228 -16.61 -35.74 -15.71
N ASP A 229 -16.80 -36.67 -16.65
CA ASP A 229 -17.87 -37.65 -16.58
C ASP A 229 -17.53 -38.77 -15.57
N LEU A 230 -18.47 -39.70 -15.38
CA LEU A 230 -18.28 -40.85 -14.49
C LEU A 230 -17.16 -41.78 -14.91
N ASN A 231 -16.73 -41.74 -16.16
CA ASN A 231 -15.65 -42.55 -16.73
C ASN A 231 -14.30 -41.87 -16.67
N GLY A 232 -14.25 -40.62 -16.13
CA GLY A 232 -13.03 -39.83 -16.04
C GLY A 232 -12.67 -39.07 -17.32
N ASN A 233 -13.56 -39.00 -18.31
CA ASN A 233 -13.33 -38.19 -19.50
C ASN A 233 -13.69 -36.73 -19.25
N VAL A 234 -12.88 -35.83 -19.80
CA VAL A 234 -13.17 -34.37 -19.72
C VAL A 234 -14.38 -34.05 -20.59
N ILE A 235 -15.43 -33.50 -19.99
CA ILE A 235 -16.67 -33.10 -20.65
C ILE A 235 -16.83 -31.59 -20.79
N GLY A 236 -16.06 -30.81 -20.03
CA GLY A 236 -16.12 -29.37 -20.01
C GLY A 236 -15.00 -28.76 -19.17
N VAL A 237 -15.08 -27.47 -18.95
CA VAL A 237 -14.18 -26.69 -18.10
C VAL A 237 -14.99 -25.65 -17.34
N THR A 238 -14.89 -25.66 -16.01
CA THR A 238 -15.48 -24.62 -15.17
C THR A 238 -14.39 -23.68 -14.66
N LYS A 239 -14.59 -22.39 -14.90
CA LYS A 239 -13.70 -21.32 -14.45
C LYS A 239 -14.35 -20.60 -13.27
N TYR A 240 -13.54 -20.40 -12.22
CA TYR A 240 -13.84 -19.46 -11.13
C TYR A 240 -12.83 -18.34 -11.18
N ALA A 241 -13.31 -17.09 -10.97
CA ALA A 241 -12.46 -15.92 -11.06
C ALA A 241 -12.85 -14.85 -10.04
N SER A 242 -11.87 -14.08 -9.61
CA SER A 242 -12.03 -12.84 -8.86
C SER A 242 -11.46 -11.68 -9.66
N ASP A 243 -12.17 -10.56 -9.73
CA ASP A 243 -11.64 -9.32 -10.28
C ASP A 243 -10.61 -8.75 -9.30
N ILE A 244 -9.39 -8.57 -9.76
CA ILE A 244 -8.27 -7.99 -9.00
C ILE A 244 -7.77 -6.68 -9.62
N THR A 245 -8.58 -6.06 -10.50
CA THR A 245 -8.18 -4.82 -11.22
C THR A 245 -7.89 -3.70 -10.24
N ALA A 246 -8.83 -3.43 -9.32
CA ALA A 246 -8.64 -2.39 -8.29
C ALA A 246 -7.46 -2.69 -7.36
N GLU A 247 -7.23 -3.96 -7.01
CA GLU A 247 -6.08 -4.39 -6.20
C GLU A 247 -4.76 -4.09 -6.93
N ARG A 248 -4.66 -4.41 -8.21
CA ARG A 248 -3.47 -4.10 -9.03
C ARG A 248 -3.26 -2.62 -9.26
N GLU A 249 -4.33 -1.86 -9.51
CA GLU A 249 -4.24 -0.40 -9.66
C GLU A 249 -3.73 0.25 -8.37
N MET A 250 -4.25 -0.15 -7.21
CA MET A 250 -3.75 0.33 -5.91
C MET A 250 -2.28 -0.03 -5.67
N LYS A 251 -1.85 -1.24 -6.05
CA LYS A 251 -0.44 -1.65 -5.96
C LYS A 251 0.46 -0.80 -6.84
N MET A 252 0.08 -0.58 -8.10
CA MET A 252 0.84 0.27 -9.01
C MET A 252 0.93 1.70 -8.47
N GLN A 253 -0.18 2.26 -8.00
CA GLN A 253 -0.20 3.58 -7.40
C GLN A 253 0.69 3.67 -6.15
N SER A 254 0.67 2.63 -5.31
CA SER A 254 1.53 2.56 -4.12
C SER A 254 3.01 2.50 -4.48
N ALA A 255 3.37 1.76 -5.55
CA ALA A 255 4.74 1.71 -6.07
C ALA A 255 5.21 3.08 -6.61
N ASP A 256 4.35 3.77 -7.36
CA ASP A 256 4.64 5.11 -7.88
C ASP A 256 4.82 6.14 -6.74
N ILE A 257 3.96 6.08 -5.71
CA ILE A 257 4.08 6.91 -4.51
C ILE A 257 5.39 6.61 -3.79
N ALA A 258 5.75 5.33 -3.62
CA ALA A 258 6.99 4.94 -2.97
C ALA A 258 8.22 5.47 -3.74
N ALA A 259 8.23 5.33 -5.07
CA ALA A 259 9.31 5.82 -5.92
C ALA A 259 9.45 7.35 -5.87
N SER A 260 8.33 8.08 -5.99
CA SER A 260 8.35 9.56 -5.92
C SER A 260 8.75 10.07 -4.53
N THR A 261 8.32 9.40 -3.47
CA THR A 261 8.70 9.74 -2.09
C THR A 261 10.18 9.47 -1.85
N ALA A 262 10.72 8.36 -2.37
CA ALA A 262 12.16 8.06 -2.27
C ALA A 262 13.01 9.15 -2.96
N ALA A 263 12.62 9.60 -4.15
CA ALA A 263 13.30 10.71 -4.84
C ALA A 263 13.25 12.03 -4.04
N ALA A 264 12.11 12.36 -3.42
CA ALA A 264 11.96 13.53 -2.57
C ALA A 264 12.85 13.45 -1.31
N VAL A 265 13.02 12.24 -0.74
CA VAL A 265 13.93 12.02 0.40
C VAL A 265 15.39 12.18 0.00
N GLU A 266 15.80 11.74 -1.19
CA GLU A 266 17.15 11.99 -1.70
C GLU A 266 17.44 13.49 -1.84
N GLU A 267 16.50 14.27 -2.40
CA GLU A 267 16.60 15.73 -2.49
C GLU A 267 16.67 16.39 -1.11
N MET A 268 15.84 15.91 -0.16
CA MET A 268 15.86 16.37 1.23
C MET A 268 17.21 16.10 1.90
N ASN A 269 17.81 14.93 1.72
CA ASN A 269 19.15 14.60 2.26
C ASN A 269 20.24 15.48 1.66
N ALA A 270 20.17 15.82 0.37
CA ALA A 270 21.07 16.78 -0.26
C ALA A 270 20.93 18.18 0.38
N SER A 271 19.69 18.63 0.59
CA SER A 271 19.39 19.91 1.26
C SER A 271 19.89 19.94 2.71
N ILE A 272 19.66 18.87 3.48
CA ILE A 272 20.17 18.71 4.85
C ILE A 272 21.72 18.83 4.90
N THR A 273 22.40 18.23 3.94
CA THR A 273 23.85 18.30 3.83
C THR A 273 24.33 19.74 3.56
N GLU A 274 23.64 20.47 2.69
CA GLU A 274 23.93 21.85 2.37
C GLU A 274 23.67 22.79 3.55
N ILE A 275 22.51 22.60 4.26
CA ILE A 275 22.21 23.34 5.48
C ILE A 275 23.28 23.10 6.55
N SER A 276 23.69 21.85 6.76
CA SER A 276 24.74 21.49 7.72
C SER A 276 26.08 22.20 7.41
N ARG A 277 26.46 22.28 6.12
CA ARG A 277 27.64 23.00 5.68
C ARG A 277 27.50 24.50 5.95
N SER A 278 26.34 25.09 5.66
CA SER A 278 26.08 26.52 5.90
C SER A 278 26.11 26.86 7.39
N LEU A 279 25.62 25.98 8.25
CA LEU A 279 25.70 26.11 9.70
C LEU A 279 27.16 26.11 10.19
N HIS A 280 27.99 25.21 9.68
CA HIS A 280 29.41 25.17 10.03
C HIS A 280 30.10 26.48 9.68
N ILE A 281 29.88 27.01 8.48
CA ILE A 281 30.42 28.30 8.04
C ILE A 281 29.90 29.44 8.93
N THR A 282 28.62 29.40 9.29
CA THR A 282 28.02 30.41 10.19
C THR A 282 28.67 30.37 11.58
N GLN A 283 28.92 29.17 12.12
CA GLN A 283 29.62 29.01 13.40
C GLN A 283 31.05 29.58 13.36
N GLU A 284 31.81 29.28 12.31
CA GLU A 284 33.16 29.83 12.14
C GLU A 284 33.16 31.37 12.05
N ASN A 285 32.25 31.93 11.24
CA ASN A 285 32.08 33.38 11.10
C ASN A 285 31.69 34.04 12.43
N THR A 286 30.80 33.42 13.18
CA THR A 286 30.33 33.88 14.49
C THR A 286 31.49 33.92 15.50
N GLN A 287 32.32 32.88 15.52
CA GLN A 287 33.49 32.80 16.37
C GLN A 287 34.54 33.89 15.99
N GLN A 288 34.73 34.11 14.70
CA GLN A 288 35.67 35.15 14.22
C GLN A 288 35.18 36.56 14.56
N LEU A 289 33.85 36.79 14.50
CA LEU A 289 33.20 38.04 14.93
C LEU A 289 33.39 38.28 16.42
N GLU A 290 33.27 37.27 17.27
CA GLU A 290 33.53 37.36 18.71
C GLU A 290 34.93 37.75 19.02
N ILE A 291 35.93 37.12 18.38
CA ILE A 291 37.33 37.43 18.51
C ILE A 291 37.61 38.88 18.09
N SER A 292 37.06 39.30 16.95
CA SER A 292 37.24 40.64 16.43
C SER A 292 36.59 41.72 17.31
N ALA A 293 35.41 41.46 17.86
CA ALA A 293 34.72 42.37 18.76
C ALA A 293 35.46 42.51 20.11
N THR A 294 35.96 41.38 20.64
CA THR A 294 36.77 41.37 21.86
C THR A 294 38.10 42.12 21.66
N GLY A 295 38.81 41.86 20.57
CA GLY A 295 40.04 42.58 20.22
C GLY A 295 39.81 44.08 20.05
N THR A 296 38.70 44.48 19.42
CA THR A 296 38.32 45.90 19.29
C THR A 296 38.05 46.54 20.66
N LYS A 297 37.40 45.82 21.58
CA LYS A 297 37.17 46.29 22.96
C LYS A 297 38.48 46.52 23.70
N ASP A 298 39.47 45.68 23.53
CA ASP A 298 40.80 45.85 24.13
C ASP A 298 41.52 47.07 23.57
N VAL A 299 41.52 47.28 22.25
CA VAL A 299 42.07 48.50 21.60
C VAL A 299 41.39 49.78 22.12
N VAL A 300 40.05 49.76 22.29
CA VAL A 300 39.33 50.91 22.84
C VAL A 300 39.69 51.16 24.30
N LYS A 301 39.93 50.12 25.09
CA LYS A 301 40.38 50.24 26.46
C LYS A 301 41.79 50.95 26.52
N ASP A 302 42.73 50.60 25.64
CA ASP A 302 44.00 51.20 25.52
C ASP A 302 43.88 52.67 25.08
N LEU A 303 42.95 52.98 24.16
CA LEU A 303 42.67 54.35 23.71
C LEU A 303 42.06 55.21 24.82
N VAL A 304 41.25 54.66 25.71
CA VAL A 304 40.74 55.34 26.91
C VAL A 304 41.88 55.69 27.84
N SER A 305 42.82 54.75 28.15
CA SER A 305 43.99 54.97 28.99
C SER A 305 44.96 56.03 28.39
N SER A 306 45.11 55.97 27.06
CA SER A 306 45.92 57.00 26.35
C SER A 306 45.31 58.39 26.45
N SER A 307 43.98 58.50 26.29
CA SER A 307 43.21 59.75 26.43
C SER A 307 43.34 60.34 27.83
N GLU A 308 43.30 59.53 28.88
CA GLU A 308 43.45 59.94 30.27
C GLU A 308 44.91 60.49 30.49
N THR A 309 45.89 59.84 29.84
CA THR A 309 47.30 60.28 29.92
C THR A 309 47.49 61.63 29.21
N MET A 310 46.86 61.78 28.01
CA MET A 310 46.90 63.06 27.28
C MET A 310 46.21 64.17 28.09
N GLU A 311 45.07 63.91 28.77
CA GLU A 311 44.39 64.88 29.63
C GLU A 311 45.33 65.41 30.74
N LYS A 312 46.04 64.51 31.43
CA LYS A 312 47.01 64.87 32.45
C LYS A 312 48.17 65.73 31.89
N THR A 313 48.60 65.36 30.67
CA THR A 313 49.69 66.13 29.99
C THR A 313 49.23 67.54 29.60
N VAL A 314 48.04 67.65 29.08
CA VAL A 314 47.43 68.93 28.73
C VAL A 314 47.21 69.83 29.95
N GLU A 315 46.72 69.27 31.07
CA GLU A 315 46.60 69.98 32.35
C GLU A 315 47.96 70.48 32.87
N PHE A 316 49.01 69.64 32.73
CA PHE A 316 50.37 70.05 33.09
C PHE A 316 50.85 71.23 32.21
N VAL A 317 50.66 71.13 30.86
CA VAL A 317 51.03 72.24 29.94
C VAL A 317 50.23 73.49 30.22
N TYR A 318 48.93 73.39 30.55
CA TYR A 318 48.16 74.55 30.98
C TYR A 318 48.72 75.22 32.22
N THR A 319 49.09 74.42 33.22
CA THR A 319 49.73 74.92 34.48
C THR A 319 50.98 75.65 34.19
N ILE A 320 51.88 75.09 33.30
CA ILE A 320 53.13 75.72 32.88
C ILE A 320 52.84 77.08 32.16
N ALA A 321 51.87 77.08 31.21
CA ALA A 321 51.50 78.30 30.50
C ALA A 321 51.01 79.41 31.45
N ASP A 322 50.21 79.05 32.46
CA ASP A 322 49.74 79.98 33.50
C ASP A 322 50.85 80.53 34.35
N GLN A 323 51.82 79.66 34.75
CA GLN A 323 53.04 80.08 35.47
C GLN A 323 53.91 81.03 34.63
N ILE A 324 54.12 80.72 33.32
CA ILE A 324 54.83 81.60 32.41
C ILE A 324 54.14 82.95 32.24
N ASN A 325 52.79 82.95 32.14
CA ASN A 325 52.02 84.17 32.06
C ASN A 325 52.17 85.05 33.29
N LEU A 326 52.18 84.45 34.50
CA LEU A 326 52.44 85.13 35.76
C LEU A 326 53.92 85.69 35.85
N LEU A 327 54.87 84.89 35.38
CA LEU A 327 56.31 85.31 35.31
C LEU A 327 56.45 86.48 34.33
N ALA A 328 55.81 86.37 33.15
CA ALA A 328 55.83 87.48 32.16
C ALA A 328 55.19 88.76 32.68
N LEU A 329 54.07 88.57 33.42
CA LEU A 329 53.39 89.74 34.05
C LEU A 329 54.29 90.39 35.08
N ASN A 330 54.95 89.65 35.94
CA ASN A 330 55.88 90.13 36.92
C ASN A 330 57.05 90.84 36.26
N ALA A 331 57.57 90.25 35.18
CA ALA A 331 58.69 90.88 34.38
C ALA A 331 58.20 92.17 33.70
N ALA A 332 57.05 92.24 33.17
CA ALA A 332 56.45 93.44 32.56
C ALA A 332 56.29 94.57 33.60
N VAL A 333 55.82 94.22 34.81
CA VAL A 333 55.74 95.18 35.92
C VAL A 333 57.10 95.71 36.32
N GLU A 334 58.11 94.86 36.44
CA GLU A 334 59.50 95.34 36.84
C GLU A 334 60.16 96.12 35.73
N ALA A 335 59.89 95.74 34.44
CA ALA A 335 60.34 96.51 33.28
C ALA A 335 59.72 97.96 33.26
N ALA A 336 58.45 98.05 33.62
CA ALA A 336 57.75 99.32 33.73
C ALA A 336 58.30 100.16 34.89
N ARG A 337 58.73 99.50 35.97
CA ARG A 337 59.38 100.14 37.15
C ARG A 337 60.78 100.73 36.89
N ALA A 338 61.51 100.09 35.96
CA ALA A 338 62.83 100.47 35.52
C ALA A 338 62.82 101.66 34.54
N GLY A 339 61.69 102.16 34.12
CA GLY A 339 61.52 103.33 33.25
C GLY A 339 62.16 103.19 31.86
N GLU A 340 62.94 104.17 31.38
CA GLU A 340 63.58 104.14 30.06
C GLU A 340 64.54 102.95 29.87
N ALA A 341 65.21 102.53 30.92
CA ALA A 341 66.12 101.38 30.89
C ALA A 341 65.44 100.02 30.71
N GLY A 342 64.17 99.97 31.08
CA GLY A 342 63.35 98.73 30.99
C GLY A 342 62.59 98.47 29.66
N LYS A 343 62.61 99.45 28.72
CA LYS A 343 61.81 99.36 27.48
C LYS A 343 62.00 98.10 26.66
N GLY A 344 63.26 97.67 26.50
CA GLY A 344 63.62 96.47 25.77
C GLY A 344 63.07 95.21 26.49
N PHE A 345 63.14 95.14 27.82
CA PHE A 345 62.62 94.08 28.64
C PHE A 345 61.07 94.00 28.64
N ALA A 346 60.43 95.21 28.60
CA ALA A 346 58.93 95.24 28.51
C ALA A 346 58.42 94.63 27.23
N VAL A 347 59.12 94.80 26.09
CA VAL A 347 58.71 94.16 24.81
C VAL A 347 58.85 92.65 24.89
N VAL A 348 59.95 92.15 25.43
CA VAL A 348 60.18 90.70 25.61
C VAL A 348 59.10 90.11 26.57
N ALA A 349 58.88 90.78 27.70
CA ALA A 349 57.86 90.32 28.65
C ALA A 349 56.47 90.32 28.03
N GLY A 350 56.10 91.32 27.18
CA GLY A 350 54.89 91.31 26.42
C GLY A 350 54.76 90.16 25.45
N GLU A 351 55.85 89.86 24.73
CA GLU A 351 55.84 88.73 23.78
C GLU A 351 55.79 87.37 24.48
N VAL A 352 56.46 87.17 25.62
CA VAL A 352 56.37 85.97 26.46
C VAL A 352 54.93 85.79 27.02
N LYS A 353 54.26 86.90 27.43
CA LYS A 353 52.88 86.88 27.88
C LYS A 353 51.89 86.45 26.74
N ASN A 354 52.11 87.00 25.54
CA ASN A 354 51.31 86.65 24.37
C ASN A 354 51.50 85.19 24.01
N LEU A 355 52.72 84.65 24.08
CA LEU A 355 53.00 83.26 23.84
C LEU A 355 52.36 82.34 24.88
N ALA A 356 52.40 82.73 26.17
CA ALA A 356 51.72 82.02 27.25
C ALA A 356 50.19 81.98 27.06
N ASN A 357 49.57 83.15 26.70
CA ASN A 357 48.11 83.14 26.38
C ASN A 357 47.74 82.29 25.16
N SER A 358 48.58 82.28 24.12
CA SER A 358 48.41 81.40 22.97
C SER A 358 48.53 79.96 23.36
N ALA A 359 49.52 79.56 24.19
CA ALA A 359 49.65 78.21 24.72
C ALA A 359 48.42 77.77 25.53
N THR A 360 47.87 78.63 26.37
CA THR A 360 46.67 78.45 27.13
C THR A 360 45.48 78.20 26.18
N THR A 361 45.33 78.99 25.14
CA THR A 361 44.24 78.83 24.16
C THR A 361 44.31 77.48 23.41
N PHE A 362 45.55 77.08 22.98
CA PHE A 362 45.78 75.81 22.31
C PHE A 362 45.59 74.62 23.26
N THR A 363 46.02 74.70 24.51
CA THR A 363 45.75 73.64 25.48
C THR A 363 44.29 73.45 25.78
N GLN A 364 43.49 74.50 25.87
CA GLN A 364 42.01 74.42 25.99
C GLN A 364 41.36 73.77 24.76
N ALA A 365 41.85 74.11 23.55
CA ALA A 365 41.34 73.47 22.34
C ALA A 365 41.64 71.96 22.32
N ILE A 366 42.87 71.54 22.72
CA ILE A 366 43.25 70.13 22.83
C ILE A 366 42.43 69.40 23.89
N ALA A 367 42.17 69.99 25.05
CA ALA A 367 41.34 69.43 26.10
C ALA A 367 39.96 69.12 25.58
N LYS A 368 39.33 70.03 24.78
CA LYS A 368 38.07 69.79 24.14
C LYS A 368 38.08 68.64 23.16
N GLU A 369 39.11 68.49 22.37
CA GLU A 369 39.26 67.34 21.46
C GLU A 369 39.40 66.00 22.23
N ILE A 370 40.11 65.99 23.36
CA ILE A 370 40.27 64.84 24.24
C ILE A 370 38.87 64.43 24.79
N ASP A 371 38.08 65.36 25.24
CA ASP A 371 36.70 65.10 25.66
C ASP A 371 35.87 64.48 24.56
N THR A 372 35.98 64.99 23.32
CA THR A 372 35.31 64.39 22.13
C THR A 372 35.77 62.94 21.91
N ILE A 373 37.05 62.66 22.00
CA ILE A 373 37.60 61.27 21.89
C ILE A 373 37.00 60.37 22.98
N LYS A 374 36.88 60.83 24.22
CA LYS A 374 36.28 60.08 25.33
C LYS A 374 34.81 59.71 25.01
N VAL A 375 34.05 60.64 24.51
CA VAL A 375 32.64 60.41 24.10
C VAL A 375 32.55 59.36 22.98
N ILE A 376 33.44 59.46 21.98
CA ILE A 376 33.53 58.47 20.90
C ILE A 376 33.88 57.09 21.44
N ASN A 377 34.92 56.97 22.33
CA ASN A 377 35.30 55.72 22.94
C ASN A 377 34.16 55.07 23.73
N GLN A 378 33.38 55.85 24.49
CA GLN A 378 32.21 55.32 25.18
C GLN A 378 31.14 54.75 24.23
N LYS A 379 30.89 55.44 23.09
CA LYS A 379 29.99 54.94 22.06
C LYS A 379 30.48 53.64 21.42
N ILE A 380 31.81 53.55 21.10
CA ILE A 380 32.38 52.36 20.53
C ILE A 380 32.27 51.19 21.54
N THR A 381 32.58 51.42 22.82
CA THR A 381 32.46 50.41 23.88
C THR A 381 31.03 49.88 23.99
N GLY A 382 30.02 50.77 23.96
CA GLY A 382 28.60 50.38 23.99
C GLY A 382 28.19 49.56 22.74
N ASN A 383 28.64 49.98 21.56
CA ASN A 383 28.37 49.25 20.32
C ASN A 383 29.02 47.88 20.31
N MET A 384 30.24 47.72 20.82
CA MET A 384 30.94 46.43 20.95
C MET A 384 30.20 45.49 21.92
N GLY A 385 29.68 46.01 23.03
CA GLY A 385 28.80 45.25 23.91
C GLY A 385 27.57 44.66 23.19
N GLY A 386 26.86 45.52 22.42
CA GLY A 386 25.71 45.08 21.64
C GLY A 386 26.06 44.08 20.51
N ILE A 387 27.27 44.16 19.95
CA ILE A 387 27.75 43.14 18.97
C ILE A 387 27.98 41.79 19.67
N ILE A 388 28.66 41.79 20.82
CA ILE A 388 28.91 40.56 21.60
C ILE A 388 27.62 39.88 22.02
N ASP A 389 26.62 40.64 22.47
CA ASP A 389 25.30 40.09 22.82
C ASP A 389 24.59 39.44 21.62
N ARG A 390 24.65 40.08 20.44
CA ARG A 390 24.11 39.53 19.20
C ARG A 390 24.83 38.28 18.73
N VAL A 391 26.16 38.23 18.88
CA VAL A 391 26.98 37.07 18.56
C VAL A 391 26.61 35.89 19.45
N THR A 392 26.37 36.15 20.75
CA THR A 392 25.89 35.12 21.67
C THR A 392 24.53 34.57 21.25
N GLY A 393 23.56 35.43 20.93
CA GLY A 393 22.24 34.99 20.41
C GLY A 393 22.37 34.20 19.11
N LEU A 394 23.27 34.60 18.20
CA LEU A 394 23.50 33.87 16.95
C LEU A 394 24.10 32.48 17.17
N LYS A 395 24.94 32.29 18.20
CA LYS A 395 25.42 30.96 18.61
C LYS A 395 24.27 30.06 19.05
N ASP A 396 23.37 30.56 19.90
CA ASP A 396 22.24 29.81 20.41
C ASP A 396 21.26 29.41 19.28
N ASP A 397 20.98 30.35 18.37
CA ASP A 397 20.16 30.08 17.19
C ASP A 397 20.77 29.01 16.28
N THR A 398 22.09 29.12 16.03
CA THR A 398 22.83 28.16 15.21
C THR A 398 22.82 26.75 15.83
N ALA A 399 22.98 26.64 17.15
CA ALA A 399 22.90 25.39 17.88
C ALA A 399 21.47 24.75 17.77
N SER A 400 20.43 25.57 17.90
CA SER A 400 19.03 25.14 17.76
C SER A 400 18.75 24.63 16.34
N ILE A 401 19.22 25.33 15.30
CA ILE A 401 19.04 24.89 13.91
C ILE A 401 19.82 23.59 13.67
N ALA A 402 21.05 23.44 14.22
CA ALA A 402 21.82 22.19 14.08
C ALA A 402 21.09 20.98 14.68
N SER A 403 20.42 21.15 15.81
CA SER A 403 19.57 20.13 16.42
C SER A 403 18.39 19.75 15.50
N ALA A 404 17.68 20.74 14.96
CA ALA A 404 16.56 20.51 14.05
C ALA A 404 16.99 19.79 12.75
N VAL A 405 18.15 20.14 12.21
CA VAL A 405 18.75 19.49 11.03
C VAL A 405 19.07 18.02 11.30
N THR A 406 19.59 17.71 12.49
CA THR A 406 19.86 16.32 12.91
C THR A 406 18.57 15.51 13.03
N GLU A 407 17.51 16.10 13.57
CA GLU A 407 16.20 15.48 13.65
C GLU A 407 15.61 15.24 12.25
N GLN A 408 15.68 16.22 11.35
CA GLN A 408 15.26 16.07 9.95
C GLN A 408 16.00 14.94 9.24
N ALA A 409 17.30 14.78 9.44
CA ALA A 409 18.09 13.68 8.88
C ALA A 409 17.59 12.31 9.39
N THR A 410 17.23 12.23 10.66
CA THR A 410 16.67 11.00 11.25
C THR A 410 15.31 10.65 10.63
N VAL A 411 14.42 11.63 10.50
CA VAL A 411 13.10 11.45 9.89
C VAL A 411 13.23 11.08 8.41
N ALA A 412 14.12 11.72 7.66
CA ALA A 412 14.38 11.40 6.27
C ALA A 412 14.83 9.94 6.08
N ASN A 413 15.73 9.46 6.93
CA ASN A 413 16.16 8.06 6.92
C ASN A 413 15.03 7.08 7.25
N ASP A 414 14.17 7.41 8.22
CA ASP A 414 13.02 6.54 8.55
C ASP A 414 12.02 6.46 7.38
N ILE A 415 11.74 7.57 6.70
CA ILE A 415 10.90 7.60 5.51
C ILE A 415 11.53 6.76 4.39
N ALA A 416 12.85 6.88 4.14
CA ALA A 416 13.56 6.09 3.13
C ALA A 416 13.42 4.58 3.39
N MET A 417 13.61 4.13 4.64
CA MET A 417 13.45 2.73 5.02
C MET A 417 12.02 2.24 4.79
N ARG A 418 11.02 3.02 5.18
CA ARG A 418 9.60 2.65 4.99
C ARG A 418 9.22 2.56 3.51
N MET A 419 9.74 3.45 2.67
CA MET A 419 9.49 3.40 1.22
C MET A 419 10.16 2.19 0.58
N SER A 420 11.36 1.81 1.02
CA SER A 420 12.01 0.57 0.58
C SER A 420 11.22 -0.68 0.95
N GLN A 421 10.70 -0.75 2.17
CA GLN A 421 9.85 -1.86 2.63
C GLN A 421 8.53 -1.93 1.84
N LEU A 422 7.91 -0.78 1.57
CA LEU A 422 6.70 -0.71 0.76
C LEU A 422 6.95 -1.21 -0.67
N ALA A 423 8.04 -0.79 -1.29
CA ALA A 423 8.43 -1.24 -2.63
C ALA A 423 8.67 -2.76 -2.68
N GLU A 424 9.32 -3.32 -1.66
CA GLU A 424 9.55 -4.77 -1.55
C GLU A 424 8.23 -5.55 -1.37
N MET A 425 7.31 -5.09 -0.52
CA MET A 425 6.00 -5.72 -0.35
C MET A 425 5.17 -5.73 -1.64
N VAL A 426 5.25 -4.67 -2.43
CA VAL A 426 4.55 -4.59 -3.73
C VAL A 426 5.15 -5.57 -4.74
N ALA A 427 6.48 -5.78 -4.71
CA ALA A 427 7.19 -6.64 -5.66
C ALA A 427 7.05 -8.15 -5.35
N LEU A 428 6.87 -8.56 -4.09
CA LEU A 428 6.77 -9.96 -3.67
C LEU A 428 5.43 -10.64 -4.05
N ASP A 429 4.41 -9.88 -4.44
CA ASP A 429 3.05 -10.38 -4.73
C ASP A 429 2.78 -10.52 -6.25
N ASP A 430 3.72 -10.26 -7.13
CA ASP A 430 3.66 -10.51 -8.58
C ASP A 430 4.21 -11.90 -8.94
#